data_db7ea5c94f363de36e245b1c4e54039d
#
_entry.id   db7ea5c94f363de36e245b1c4e54039d
#
_cell.length_a   1.000
_cell.length_b   1.000
_cell.length_c   1.000
_cell.angle_alpha   90.00
_cell.angle_beta   90.00
_cell.angle_gamma   90.00
#
_symmetry.space_group_name_H-M   'P 1'
#
loop_
_entity.id
_entity.type
_entity.pdbx_description
1 polymer ?
#
loop_
_entity_poly.entity_id
_entity_poly.type
_entity_poly.pdbx_seq_one_letter_code
_entity_poly.pdbx_strand_id
1 'polypeptide(L)'
;MARVTRAESKERTRQRLLAEAQRLFRERGYAATSLEQIAEAAEVTKGAIYGHFASKEDLMLSALEAAPAPDYATTLNDQSRPLRERLAEYSRAVAAEEPGDAEELAVFLEFFAALLRAPDALQRYSSGRERRLKELADADSADSDELAPGVTPVQAWAIGQAMLVGLQIEKRLAPGLVTPEVFERAFGLLADLYQEH
;
A
#
# COMPACT_ATOMS: atom_id res chain seq x y z
N MET A 1 3.43 -12.22 37.81
CA MET A 1 3.00 -12.28 36.41
C MET A 1 1.91 -11.20 36.20
N ALA A 2 2.15 -10.21 35.34
CA ALA A 2 1.15 -9.19 35.05
C ALA A 2 -0.05 -9.82 34.34
N ARG A 3 -1.25 -9.48 34.77
CA ARG A 3 -2.50 -9.97 34.21
C ARG A 3 -2.72 -9.27 32.85
N VAL A 4 -2.67 -10.02 31.75
CA VAL A 4 -2.96 -9.51 30.41
C VAL A 4 -4.38 -8.89 30.41
N THR A 5 -4.51 -7.65 30.02
CA THR A 5 -5.80 -6.96 29.93
C THR A 5 -6.63 -7.52 28.77
N ARG A 6 -7.95 -7.31 28.82
CA ARG A 6 -8.85 -7.71 27.74
C ARG A 6 -8.49 -6.98 26.41
N ALA A 7 -8.02 -5.75 26.49
CA ALA A 7 -7.57 -4.97 25.34
C ALA A 7 -6.30 -5.57 24.71
N GLU A 8 -5.30 -5.89 25.52
CA GLU A 8 -4.05 -6.54 25.06
C GLU A 8 -4.31 -7.91 24.44
N SER A 9 -5.22 -8.70 25.04
CA SER A 9 -5.62 -9.99 24.48
C SER A 9 -6.33 -9.84 23.13
N LYS A 10 -7.20 -8.83 22.99
CA LYS A 10 -7.90 -8.54 21.75
C LYS A 10 -6.91 -8.12 20.65
N GLU A 11 -5.97 -7.22 20.97
CA GLU A 11 -4.96 -6.77 20.01
C GLU A 11 -4.04 -7.91 19.57
N ARG A 12 -3.59 -8.77 20.49
CA ARG A 12 -2.79 -9.95 20.15
C ARG A 12 -3.53 -10.90 19.21
N THR A 13 -4.83 -11.10 19.42
CA THR A 13 -5.66 -11.91 18.51
C THR A 13 -5.74 -11.27 17.13
N ARG A 14 -5.92 -9.94 17.06
CA ARG A 14 -5.94 -9.19 15.81
C ARG A 14 -4.65 -9.35 15.03
N GLN A 15 -3.50 -9.21 15.68
CA GLN A 15 -2.18 -9.36 15.04
C GLN A 15 -1.95 -10.78 14.51
N ARG A 16 -2.38 -11.81 15.24
CA ARG A 16 -2.31 -13.21 14.77
C ARG A 16 -3.14 -13.41 13.52
N LEU A 17 -4.37 -12.89 13.50
CA LEU A 17 -5.26 -12.97 12.33
C LEU A 17 -4.65 -12.27 11.11
N LEU A 18 -4.04 -11.09 11.28
CA LEU A 18 -3.37 -10.36 10.20
C LEU A 18 -2.17 -11.13 9.66
N ALA A 19 -1.33 -11.71 10.53
CA ALA A 19 -0.17 -12.49 10.13
C ALA A 19 -0.57 -13.75 9.34
N GLU A 20 -1.57 -14.50 9.82
CA GLU A 20 -2.05 -15.69 9.13
C GLU A 20 -2.78 -15.36 7.82
N ALA A 21 -3.49 -14.23 7.76
CA ALA A 21 -4.09 -13.75 6.52
C ALA A 21 -3.03 -13.44 5.46
N GLN A 22 -1.98 -12.68 5.81
CA GLN A 22 -0.88 -12.38 4.90
C GLN A 22 -0.18 -13.65 4.40
N ARG A 23 0.05 -14.62 5.28
CA ARG A 23 0.65 -15.91 4.90
C ARG A 23 -0.23 -16.69 3.94
N LEU A 24 -1.52 -16.88 4.27
CA LEU A 24 -2.44 -17.67 3.47
C LEU A 24 -2.76 -17.01 2.12
N PHE A 25 -2.87 -15.68 2.07
CA PHE A 25 -3.06 -14.97 0.81
C PHE A 25 -1.86 -15.15 -0.13
N ARG A 26 -0.63 -15.14 0.39
CA ARG A 26 0.57 -15.42 -0.43
C ARG A 26 0.63 -16.87 -0.90
N GLU A 27 0.35 -17.83 -0.03
CA GLU A 27 0.47 -19.25 -0.34
C GLU A 27 -0.63 -19.80 -1.27
N ARG A 28 -1.84 -19.21 -1.21
CA ARG A 28 -3.03 -19.80 -1.86
C ARG A 28 -3.77 -18.82 -2.78
N GLY A 29 -3.37 -17.58 -2.79
CA GLY A 29 -4.10 -16.51 -3.46
C GLY A 29 -5.23 -15.92 -2.58
N TYR A 30 -5.65 -14.71 -2.95
CA TYR A 30 -6.75 -14.04 -2.24
C TYR A 30 -8.08 -14.78 -2.46
N ALA A 31 -8.41 -15.15 -3.70
CA ALA A 31 -9.69 -15.77 -4.04
C ALA A 31 -9.91 -17.12 -3.32
N ALA A 32 -8.88 -17.96 -3.25
CA ALA A 32 -8.95 -19.30 -2.67
C ALA A 32 -8.89 -19.34 -1.12
N THR A 33 -8.63 -18.22 -0.45
CA THR A 33 -8.54 -18.13 1.00
C THR A 33 -9.86 -17.65 1.60
N SER A 34 -10.36 -18.31 2.66
CA SER A 34 -11.57 -17.92 3.41
C SER A 34 -11.25 -17.39 4.81
N LEU A 35 -12.18 -16.63 5.40
CA LEU A 35 -12.06 -16.16 6.80
C LEU A 35 -12.01 -17.34 7.78
N GLU A 36 -12.72 -18.43 7.48
CA GLU A 36 -12.70 -19.63 8.29
C GLU A 36 -11.33 -20.31 8.34
N GLN A 37 -10.67 -20.42 7.18
CA GLN A 37 -9.30 -20.97 7.09
C GLN A 37 -8.30 -20.08 7.84
N ILE A 38 -8.45 -18.76 7.77
CA ILE A 38 -7.61 -17.82 8.52
C ILE A 38 -7.85 -17.96 10.04
N ALA A 39 -9.11 -18.08 10.48
CA ALA A 39 -9.44 -18.28 11.88
C ALA A 39 -8.85 -19.59 12.42
N GLU A 40 -8.94 -20.69 11.65
CA GLU A 40 -8.36 -21.98 11.98
C GLU A 40 -6.84 -21.87 12.10
N ALA A 41 -6.16 -21.27 11.11
CA ALA A 41 -4.71 -21.08 11.13
C ALA A 41 -4.24 -20.22 12.32
N ALA A 42 -5.02 -19.19 12.66
CA ALA A 42 -4.77 -18.32 13.81
C ALA A 42 -5.19 -18.96 15.15
N GLU A 43 -5.70 -20.19 15.17
CA GLU A 43 -6.21 -20.90 16.36
C GLU A 43 -7.26 -20.09 17.15
N VAL A 44 -8.18 -19.46 16.41
CA VAL A 44 -9.30 -18.71 17.00
C VAL A 44 -10.64 -19.24 16.49
N THR A 45 -11.71 -18.95 17.20
CA THR A 45 -13.05 -19.34 16.75
C THR A 45 -13.51 -18.50 15.57
N LYS A 46 -14.40 -19.05 14.74
CA LYS A 46 -15.08 -18.31 13.66
C LYS A 46 -15.74 -17.01 14.15
N GLY A 47 -16.38 -17.07 15.34
CA GLY A 47 -16.98 -15.87 15.95
C GLY A 47 -15.94 -14.80 16.33
N ALA A 48 -14.73 -15.20 16.69
CA ALA A 48 -13.67 -14.26 17.05
C ALA A 48 -13.20 -13.45 15.82
N ILE A 49 -12.99 -14.08 14.66
CA ILE A 49 -12.57 -13.34 13.46
C ILE A 49 -13.62 -12.30 13.03
N TYR A 50 -14.92 -12.65 13.06
CA TYR A 50 -15.99 -11.69 12.75
C TYR A 50 -16.15 -10.59 13.82
N GLY A 51 -15.63 -10.80 15.03
CA GLY A 51 -15.52 -9.76 16.06
C GLY A 51 -14.39 -8.75 15.82
N HIS A 52 -13.47 -9.03 14.87
CA HIS A 52 -12.34 -8.18 14.49
C HIS A 52 -12.50 -7.57 13.10
N PHE A 53 -13.06 -8.32 12.14
CA PHE A 53 -13.13 -7.93 10.74
C PHE A 53 -14.54 -8.21 10.19
N ALA A 54 -15.12 -7.22 9.52
CA ALA A 54 -16.45 -7.31 8.97
C ALA A 54 -16.53 -8.22 7.73
N SER A 55 -15.44 -8.31 6.97
CA SER A 55 -15.35 -9.11 5.74
C SER A 55 -13.91 -9.52 5.44
N LYS A 56 -13.71 -10.35 4.42
CA LYS A 56 -12.38 -10.72 3.92
C LYS A 56 -11.64 -9.51 3.33
N GLU A 57 -12.36 -8.61 2.68
CA GLU A 57 -11.84 -7.35 2.16
C GLU A 57 -11.35 -6.43 3.30
N ASP A 58 -12.12 -6.35 4.39
CA ASP A 58 -11.75 -5.58 5.58
C ASP A 58 -10.48 -6.11 6.24
N LEU A 59 -10.35 -7.43 6.34
CA LEU A 59 -9.14 -8.08 6.83
C LEU A 59 -7.94 -7.81 5.92
N MET A 60 -8.11 -7.92 4.59
CA MET A 60 -7.03 -7.66 3.63
C MET A 60 -6.59 -6.19 3.65
N LEU A 61 -7.53 -5.24 3.71
CA LEU A 61 -7.21 -3.81 3.88
C LEU A 61 -6.39 -3.58 5.15
N SER A 62 -6.83 -4.16 6.27
CA SER A 62 -6.09 -4.07 7.53
C SER A 62 -4.71 -4.74 7.46
N ALA A 63 -4.57 -5.82 6.69
CA ALA A 63 -3.29 -6.50 6.49
C ALA A 63 -2.32 -5.66 5.63
N LEU A 64 -2.83 -4.97 4.61
CA LEU A 64 -2.06 -4.02 3.82
C LEU A 64 -1.62 -2.80 4.64
N GLU A 65 -2.51 -2.25 5.47
CA GLU A 65 -2.19 -1.12 6.35
C GLU A 65 -1.16 -1.48 7.44
N ALA A 66 -1.17 -2.74 7.90
CA ALA A 66 -0.24 -3.24 8.90
C ALA A 66 1.10 -3.70 8.32
N ALA A 67 1.21 -3.82 7.00
CA ALA A 67 2.47 -4.17 6.36
C ALA A 67 3.51 -3.06 6.61
N PRO A 68 4.75 -3.42 6.96
CA PRO A 68 5.79 -2.42 7.10
C PRO A 68 5.99 -1.67 5.79
N ALA A 69 6.13 -0.35 5.89
CA ALA A 69 6.52 0.43 4.72
C ALA A 69 7.91 -0.03 4.25
N PRO A 70 8.13 -0.16 2.93
CA PRO A 70 9.46 -0.47 2.42
C PRO A 70 10.48 0.58 2.88
N ASP A 71 11.72 0.18 3.10
CA ASP A 71 12.78 1.07 3.59
C ASP A 71 12.94 2.34 2.73
N TYR A 72 12.77 2.20 1.41
CA TYR A 72 12.84 3.32 0.48
C TYR A 72 11.68 4.33 0.61
N ALA A 73 10.56 3.96 1.25
CA ALA A 73 9.46 4.91 1.48
C ALA A 73 9.88 6.05 2.42
N THR A 74 10.90 5.83 3.26
CA THR A 74 11.46 6.86 4.16
C THR A 74 12.22 7.94 3.39
N THR A 75 12.73 7.64 2.20
CA THR A 75 13.48 8.57 1.34
C THR A 75 12.62 9.78 0.96
N LEU A 76 11.33 9.58 0.72
CA LEU A 76 10.41 10.67 0.38
C LEU A 76 10.12 11.61 1.57
N ASN A 77 10.36 11.15 2.80
CA ASN A 77 10.10 11.95 4.02
C ASN A 77 11.26 12.87 4.42
N ASP A 78 12.43 12.74 3.78
CA ASP A 78 13.61 13.57 4.09
C ASP A 78 13.50 14.95 3.44
N GLN A 79 12.77 15.86 4.08
CA GLN A 79 12.57 17.25 3.63
C GLN A 79 13.85 18.10 3.66
N SER A 80 14.97 17.59 4.17
CA SER A 80 16.27 18.30 4.11
C SER A 80 16.89 18.30 2.70
N ARG A 81 16.35 17.48 1.78
CA ARG A 81 16.84 17.31 0.41
C ARG A 81 15.80 17.76 -0.61
N PRO A 82 16.21 18.27 -1.78
CA PRO A 82 15.31 18.62 -2.86
C PRO A 82 14.41 17.44 -3.25
N LEU A 83 13.11 17.70 -3.52
CA LEU A 83 12.17 16.65 -3.88
C LEU A 83 12.61 15.84 -5.10
N ARG A 84 13.23 16.49 -6.11
CA ARG A 84 13.79 15.83 -7.30
C ARG A 84 14.81 14.74 -6.94
N GLU A 85 15.69 15.01 -5.99
CA GLU A 85 16.68 14.03 -5.52
C GLU A 85 16.01 12.86 -4.78
N ARG A 86 15.04 13.17 -3.92
CA ARG A 86 14.24 12.18 -3.18
C ARG A 86 13.47 11.27 -4.15
N LEU A 87 12.82 11.83 -5.16
CA LEU A 87 12.10 11.06 -6.18
C LEU A 87 13.05 10.21 -7.04
N ALA A 88 14.23 10.72 -7.40
CA ALA A 88 15.22 9.95 -8.15
C ALA A 88 15.78 8.76 -7.35
N GLU A 89 16.03 8.94 -6.05
CA GLU A 89 16.45 7.85 -5.18
C GLU A 89 15.33 6.83 -4.96
N TYR A 90 14.12 7.30 -4.68
CA TYR A 90 12.93 6.46 -4.57
C TYR A 90 12.71 5.63 -5.82
N SER A 91 12.76 6.24 -7.01
CA SER A 91 12.56 5.54 -8.28
C SER A 91 13.57 4.42 -8.52
N ARG A 92 14.85 4.67 -8.19
CA ARG A 92 15.92 3.66 -8.29
C ARG A 92 15.70 2.51 -7.32
N ALA A 93 15.31 2.80 -6.09
CA ALA A 93 15.03 1.78 -5.09
C ALA A 93 13.84 0.91 -5.48
N VAL A 94 12.73 1.52 -5.93
CA VAL A 94 11.57 0.79 -6.46
C VAL A 94 11.90 -0.03 -7.71
N ALA A 95 12.72 0.53 -8.61
CA ALA A 95 13.16 -0.19 -9.81
C ALA A 95 14.07 -1.38 -9.50
N ALA A 96 14.87 -1.28 -8.44
CA ALA A 96 15.77 -2.34 -7.97
C ALA A 96 15.06 -3.42 -7.16
N GLU A 97 13.83 -3.17 -6.66
CA GLU A 97 13.04 -4.24 -6.05
C GLU A 97 12.92 -5.38 -7.05
N GLU A 98 13.43 -6.55 -6.64
CA GLU A 98 13.08 -7.76 -7.37
C GLU A 98 11.56 -7.84 -7.42
N PRO A 99 10.98 -8.07 -8.62
CA PRO A 99 9.54 -8.26 -8.69
C PRO A 99 9.22 -9.37 -7.70
N GLY A 100 8.47 -9.08 -6.65
CA GLY A 100 7.88 -10.12 -5.79
C GLY A 100 7.26 -11.17 -6.70
N ASP A 101 7.19 -12.42 -6.28
CA ASP A 101 6.70 -13.50 -7.11
C ASP A 101 5.44 -13.08 -7.88
N ALA A 102 5.27 -13.56 -9.10
CA ALA A 102 4.07 -13.27 -9.90
C ALA A 102 2.78 -13.50 -9.09
N GLU A 103 2.85 -14.35 -8.08
CA GLU A 103 1.83 -14.64 -7.11
C GLU A 103 1.45 -13.43 -6.25
N GLU A 104 2.39 -12.60 -5.81
CA GLU A 104 2.07 -11.39 -5.02
C GLU A 104 1.27 -10.37 -5.83
N LEU A 105 1.64 -10.16 -7.09
CA LEU A 105 0.86 -9.30 -7.97
C LEU A 105 -0.52 -9.88 -8.24
N ALA A 106 -0.62 -11.20 -8.45
CA ALA A 106 -1.89 -11.87 -8.65
C ALA A 106 -2.81 -11.68 -7.45
N VAL A 107 -2.31 -11.88 -6.23
CA VAL A 107 -3.06 -11.65 -4.98
C VAL A 107 -3.55 -10.20 -4.89
N PHE A 108 -2.70 -9.24 -5.22
CA PHE A 108 -3.05 -7.82 -5.23
C PHE A 108 -4.16 -7.52 -6.24
N LEU A 109 -4.06 -8.02 -7.47
CA LEU A 109 -5.06 -7.81 -8.51
C LEU A 109 -6.38 -8.52 -8.19
N GLU A 110 -6.35 -9.74 -7.64
CA GLU A 110 -7.52 -10.46 -7.17
C GLU A 110 -8.27 -9.69 -6.07
N PHE A 111 -7.51 -9.14 -5.12
CA PHE A 111 -8.08 -8.31 -4.06
C PHE A 111 -8.75 -7.06 -4.62
N PHE A 112 -8.09 -6.30 -5.51
CA PHE A 112 -8.70 -5.11 -6.10
C PHE A 112 -9.93 -5.45 -6.95
N ALA A 113 -9.90 -6.57 -7.68
CA ALA A 113 -11.07 -7.04 -8.41
C ALA A 113 -12.24 -7.39 -7.48
N ALA A 114 -11.97 -7.98 -6.30
CA ALA A 114 -12.98 -8.25 -5.28
C ALA A 114 -13.48 -6.95 -4.63
N LEU A 115 -12.57 -6.03 -4.30
CA LEU A 115 -12.89 -4.74 -3.69
C LEU A 115 -13.86 -3.92 -4.57
N LEU A 116 -13.62 -3.88 -5.89
CA LEU A 116 -14.52 -3.20 -6.85
C LEU A 116 -15.93 -3.79 -6.88
N ARG A 117 -16.12 -5.03 -6.42
CA ARG A 117 -17.42 -5.71 -6.33
C ARG A 117 -18.07 -5.64 -4.94
N ALA A 118 -17.39 -5.04 -3.97
CA ALA A 118 -17.82 -4.91 -2.57
C ALA A 118 -18.00 -3.43 -2.17
N PRO A 119 -19.18 -2.81 -2.43
CA PRO A 119 -19.37 -1.36 -2.28
C PRO A 119 -18.99 -0.81 -0.91
N ASP A 120 -19.36 -1.50 0.17
CA ASP A 120 -19.04 -1.06 1.53
C ASP A 120 -17.53 -1.08 1.82
N ALA A 121 -16.84 -2.12 1.35
CA ALA A 121 -15.39 -2.22 1.48
C ALA A 121 -14.67 -1.18 0.60
N LEU A 122 -15.16 -0.97 -0.62
CA LEU A 122 -14.64 0.05 -1.53
C LEU A 122 -14.79 1.46 -0.92
N GLN A 123 -15.93 1.76 -0.30
CA GLN A 123 -16.15 3.04 0.37
C GLN A 123 -15.17 3.24 1.53
N ARG A 124 -14.96 2.22 2.36
CA ARG A 124 -13.96 2.29 3.46
C ARG A 124 -12.55 2.52 2.92
N TYR A 125 -12.16 1.79 1.87
CA TYR A 125 -10.88 1.97 1.20
C TYR A 125 -10.71 3.40 0.66
N SER A 126 -11.69 3.91 -0.08
CA SER A 126 -11.66 5.27 -0.66
C SER A 126 -11.54 6.33 0.42
N SER A 127 -12.37 6.23 1.47
CA SER A 127 -12.35 7.19 2.58
C SER A 127 -11.03 7.15 3.37
N GLY A 128 -10.45 5.96 3.57
CA GLY A 128 -9.13 5.79 4.18
C GLY A 128 -8.03 6.42 3.33
N ARG A 129 -8.08 6.19 2.02
CA ARG A 129 -7.14 6.73 1.05
C ARG A 129 -7.22 8.27 0.97
N GLU A 130 -8.42 8.84 0.91
CA GLU A 130 -8.63 10.28 0.89
C GLU A 130 -8.09 10.95 2.16
N ARG A 131 -8.34 10.34 3.32
CA ARG A 131 -7.80 10.85 4.59
C ARG A 131 -6.28 10.83 4.59
N ARG A 132 -5.66 9.72 4.20
CA ARG A 132 -4.20 9.60 4.12
C ARG A 132 -3.59 10.59 3.14
N LEU A 133 -4.26 10.85 2.01
CA LEU A 133 -3.86 11.86 1.04
C LEU A 133 -3.87 13.27 1.62
N LYS A 134 -4.91 13.60 2.38
CA LYS A 134 -4.98 14.88 3.07
C LYS A 134 -3.86 15.02 4.10
N GLU A 135 -3.67 13.99 4.94
CA GLU A 135 -2.61 13.99 5.95
C GLU A 135 -1.21 14.19 5.32
N LEU A 136 -0.95 13.54 4.18
CA LEU A 136 0.30 13.71 3.44
C LEU A 136 0.41 15.11 2.81
N ALA A 137 -0.66 15.62 2.20
CA ALA A 137 -0.68 16.95 1.62
C ALA A 137 -0.51 18.05 2.70
N ASP A 138 -1.10 17.85 3.88
CA ASP A 138 -0.97 18.79 5.00
C ASP A 138 0.45 18.74 5.62
N ALA A 139 1.09 17.57 5.64
CA ALA A 139 2.46 17.40 6.09
C ALA A 139 3.48 17.98 5.10
N ASP A 140 3.16 17.96 3.82
CA ASP A 140 4.00 18.40 2.69
C ASP A 140 3.74 19.88 2.32
N SER A 141 3.20 20.65 3.26
CA SER A 141 2.89 22.07 3.03
C SER A 141 4.12 22.92 2.66
N ALA A 142 5.33 22.45 2.97
CA ALA A 142 6.57 23.10 2.58
C ALA A 142 6.87 22.96 1.07
N ASP A 143 6.50 21.83 0.45
CA ASP A 143 6.69 21.59 -0.99
C ASP A 143 5.49 22.11 -1.83
N SER A 144 4.40 22.58 -1.20
CA SER A 144 3.20 23.02 -1.90
C SER A 144 3.39 24.30 -2.72
N ASP A 145 4.32 25.16 -2.31
CA ASP A 145 4.66 26.39 -3.02
C ASP A 145 5.52 26.13 -4.28
N GLU A 146 6.06 24.92 -4.41
CA GLU A 146 6.90 24.49 -5.53
C GLU A 146 6.10 23.81 -6.66
N LEU A 147 4.79 23.57 -6.47
CA LEU A 147 3.97 22.89 -7.48
C LEU A 147 3.72 23.74 -8.72
N ALA A 148 3.70 23.09 -9.88
CA ALA A 148 3.32 23.72 -11.14
C ALA A 148 1.92 24.33 -11.03
N PRO A 149 1.66 25.47 -11.72
CA PRO A 149 0.37 26.15 -11.64
C PRO A 149 -0.81 25.23 -11.99
N GLY A 150 -1.77 25.17 -11.08
CA GLY A 150 -2.98 24.36 -11.25
C GLY A 150 -2.85 22.90 -10.78
N VAL A 151 -1.70 22.48 -10.25
CA VAL A 151 -1.51 21.17 -9.64
C VAL A 151 -1.60 21.30 -8.12
N THR A 152 -2.46 20.51 -7.51
CA THR A 152 -2.53 20.43 -6.03
C THR A 152 -1.66 19.29 -5.51
N PRO A 153 -1.17 19.33 -4.24
CA PRO A 153 -0.41 18.25 -3.64
C PRO A 153 -1.13 16.89 -3.73
N VAL A 154 -2.44 16.87 -3.54
CA VAL A 154 -3.28 15.67 -3.67
C VAL A 154 -3.25 15.11 -5.11
N GLN A 155 -3.29 15.98 -6.12
CA GLN A 155 -3.20 15.55 -7.52
C GLN A 155 -1.81 15.01 -7.86
N ALA A 156 -0.75 15.70 -7.47
CA ALA A 156 0.63 15.24 -7.69
C ALA A 156 0.86 13.86 -7.08
N TRP A 157 0.40 13.68 -5.83
CA TRP A 157 0.49 12.39 -5.17
C TRP A 157 -0.36 11.31 -5.85
N ALA A 158 -1.60 11.61 -6.26
CA ALA A 158 -2.47 10.66 -6.95
C ALA A 158 -1.86 10.22 -8.29
N ILE A 159 -1.24 11.15 -9.04
CA ILE A 159 -0.51 10.84 -10.27
C ILE A 159 0.68 9.93 -9.98
N GLY A 160 1.49 10.26 -8.96
CA GLY A 160 2.65 9.46 -8.56
C GLY A 160 2.27 8.03 -8.18
N GLN A 161 1.20 7.86 -7.41
CA GLN A 161 0.70 6.55 -7.02
C GLN A 161 0.15 5.74 -8.21
N ALA A 162 -0.61 6.37 -9.09
CA ALA A 162 -1.13 5.70 -10.27
C ALA A 162 0.01 5.24 -11.20
N MET A 163 1.01 6.10 -11.39
CA MET A 163 2.21 5.79 -12.15
C MET A 163 3.02 4.66 -11.53
N LEU A 164 3.25 4.69 -10.21
CA LEU A 164 3.97 3.65 -9.49
C LEU A 164 3.29 2.28 -9.66
N VAL A 165 1.99 2.21 -9.38
CA VAL A 165 1.22 0.96 -9.50
C VAL A 165 1.24 0.45 -10.94
N GLY A 166 1.05 1.34 -11.92
CA GLY A 166 1.12 0.98 -13.34
C GLY A 166 2.48 0.43 -13.74
N LEU A 167 3.56 1.11 -13.36
CA LEU A 167 4.93 0.67 -13.66
C LEU A 167 5.28 -0.67 -13.00
N GLN A 168 4.83 -0.89 -11.78
CA GLN A 168 5.03 -2.17 -11.09
C GLN A 168 4.30 -3.33 -11.78
N ILE A 169 3.08 -3.09 -12.27
CA ILE A 169 2.33 -4.09 -13.05
C ILE A 169 3.03 -4.34 -14.39
N GLU A 170 3.35 -3.29 -15.14
CA GLU A 170 3.99 -3.40 -16.45
C GLU A 170 5.38 -4.03 -16.38
N LYS A 171 6.17 -3.76 -15.35
CA LYS A 171 7.47 -4.41 -15.11
C LYS A 171 7.34 -5.93 -15.05
N ARG A 172 6.23 -6.44 -14.49
CA ARG A 172 5.98 -7.89 -14.41
C ARG A 172 5.43 -8.48 -15.71
N LEU A 173 4.58 -7.71 -16.40
CA LEU A 173 3.97 -8.17 -17.65
C LEU A 173 4.92 -8.06 -18.83
N ALA A 174 5.79 -7.05 -18.85
CA ALA A 174 6.71 -6.73 -19.94
C ALA A 174 8.07 -6.25 -19.43
N PRO A 175 8.86 -7.10 -18.73
CA PRO A 175 10.09 -6.67 -18.07
C PRO A 175 11.15 -6.10 -19.03
N GLY A 176 11.08 -6.45 -20.32
CA GLY A 176 11.96 -5.88 -21.35
C GLY A 176 11.58 -4.46 -21.79
N LEU A 177 10.37 -3.99 -21.47
CA LEU A 177 9.91 -2.64 -21.79
C LEU A 177 10.06 -1.71 -20.59
N VAL A 178 9.80 -2.18 -19.37
CA VAL A 178 9.84 -1.37 -18.16
C VAL A 178 11.13 -1.64 -17.40
N THR A 179 12.19 -1.00 -17.88
CA THR A 179 13.54 -1.07 -17.30
C THR A 179 13.69 -0.04 -16.15
N PRO A 180 14.77 -0.10 -15.34
CA PRO A 180 15.05 0.91 -14.33
C PRO A 180 15.05 2.35 -14.87
N GLU A 181 15.55 2.55 -16.10
CA GLU A 181 15.60 3.86 -16.75
C GLU A 181 14.18 4.41 -17.04
N VAL A 182 13.20 3.54 -17.26
CA VAL A 182 11.80 3.95 -17.42
C VAL A 182 11.23 4.46 -16.10
N PHE A 183 11.56 3.83 -14.97
CA PHE A 183 11.20 4.33 -13.64
C PHE A 183 11.83 5.71 -13.38
N GLU A 184 13.14 5.85 -13.60
CA GLU A 184 13.83 7.12 -13.42
C GLU A 184 13.22 8.23 -14.28
N ARG A 185 12.92 7.93 -15.55
CA ARG A 185 12.29 8.88 -16.46
C ARG A 185 10.89 9.29 -16.00
N ALA A 186 10.07 8.33 -15.59
CA ALA A 186 8.71 8.56 -15.12
C ALA A 186 8.69 9.44 -13.86
N PHE A 187 9.53 9.13 -12.88
CA PHE A 187 9.64 9.93 -11.66
C PHE A 187 10.32 11.30 -11.91
N GLY A 188 11.20 11.39 -12.89
CA GLY A 188 11.72 12.68 -13.38
C GLY A 188 10.60 13.58 -13.95
N LEU A 189 9.71 13.02 -14.76
CA LEU A 189 8.52 13.75 -15.26
C LEU A 189 7.57 14.14 -14.13
N LEU A 190 7.43 13.29 -13.09
CA LEU A 190 6.67 13.65 -11.89
C LEU A 190 7.32 14.83 -11.17
N ALA A 191 8.66 14.82 -11.04
CA ALA A 191 9.40 15.94 -10.43
C ALA A 191 9.25 17.24 -11.20
N ASP A 192 9.02 17.20 -12.52
CA ASP A 192 8.76 18.38 -13.35
C ASP A 192 7.38 19.04 -13.07
N LEU A 193 6.49 18.34 -12.32
CA LEU A 193 5.26 18.96 -11.77
C LEU A 193 5.56 19.91 -10.60
N TYR A 194 6.78 19.88 -10.07
CA TYR A 194 7.27 20.77 -9.03
C TYR A 194 8.27 21.77 -9.67
N GLN A 195 8.09 23.05 -9.40
CA GLN A 195 8.98 24.09 -9.93
C GLN A 195 10.25 24.16 -9.10
N GLU A 196 11.42 24.13 -9.75
CA GLU A 196 12.67 24.49 -9.10
C GLU A 196 12.72 26.03 -8.94
N HIS A 197 12.81 26.49 -7.69
CA HIS A 197 13.10 27.89 -7.37
C HIS A 197 14.58 28.11 -7.20
#